data_bf78b0135b2ec5257f7b815e85d44a32
#
_entry.id   bf78b0135b2ec5257f7b815e85d44a32
#
_cell.length_a   1.000
_cell.length_b   1.000
_cell.length_c   1.000
_cell.angle_alpha   90.00
_cell.angle_beta   90.00
_cell.angle_gamma   90.00
#
_symmetry.space_group_name_H-M   'P 1'
#
loop_
_entity.id
_entity.type
_entity.pdbx_description
1 polymer ?
#
loop_
_entity_poly.entity_id
_entity_poly.type
_entity_poly.pdbx_seq_one_letter_code
_entity_poly.pdbx_strand_id
1 'polypeptide(L)'
;MEEASVKRILPHSEEAEQSVIGSMLLSREAIVSASEILTSEDFYQRQYGIIFDAMVELYNEGKAVDIVTLQNRLREKNVPPEISDMEYVRDLLNAVPTSANIKNYASIVKEKSTLRKLIRTTEEIENTCYLNQEPVDDILDDSEKKLFNLFQQRNTTDFVPIRQVVIDTIKTIEMASRTQGNVTGLATGFTDLDFKTSGFQPSDLILVAARPSMGKTAFVLNIAEYMAFRKNRSVAIFSLEMSKNQLMNRLFAMESHVNSQALRNGNLKDEDWTRLIESAGIIGQSNLIIDDTPGITVRELRTKCRKYKLEHGLDIVMIDYLQLMTGSGSRNSDSRQQEISEISRSLKALARELNVPVVALSQLSRAVESRTDHRPILSDLRESGAIEQDADVVMFLYRDDYYHKDSEDKGICEVIIAKQRNGPIGTVNLAWLPDYTKFVNAEPRRE
;
A
#
# COMPACT_ATOMS: atom_id res chain seq x y z
N MET A 1 -12.07 -4.58 47.35
CA MET A 1 -12.50 -3.45 46.51
C MET A 1 -13.68 -3.97 45.71
N GLU A 2 -14.90 -3.51 46.03
CA GLU A 2 -16.10 -3.85 45.28
C GLU A 2 -15.95 -3.34 43.84
N GLU A 3 -15.91 -4.25 42.89
CA GLU A 3 -16.11 -3.91 41.46
C GLU A 3 -17.57 -3.45 41.33
N ALA A 4 -17.75 -2.14 41.27
CA ALA A 4 -19.01 -1.55 40.88
C ALA A 4 -19.36 -2.10 39.50
N SER A 5 -20.39 -2.93 39.40
CA SER A 5 -21.00 -3.39 38.17
C SER A 5 -21.47 -2.17 37.39
N VAL A 6 -20.58 -1.62 36.55
CA VAL A 6 -20.94 -0.56 35.63
C VAL A 6 -21.92 -1.16 34.63
N LYS A 7 -23.21 -0.76 34.73
CA LYS A 7 -24.17 -1.08 33.67
C LYS A 7 -23.57 -0.64 32.32
N ARG A 8 -23.15 -1.60 31.51
CA ARG A 8 -22.55 -1.35 30.18
C ARG A 8 -23.64 -0.88 29.22
N ILE A 9 -23.97 0.42 29.29
CA ILE A 9 -24.85 1.05 28.31
C ILE A 9 -23.99 1.41 27.09
N LEU A 10 -24.44 1.01 25.90
CA LEU A 10 -23.71 1.33 24.67
C LEU A 10 -23.59 2.86 24.48
N PRO A 11 -22.45 3.38 24.05
CA PRO A 11 -22.22 4.81 23.85
C PRO A 11 -23.24 5.44 22.89
N HIS A 12 -23.94 6.48 23.32
CA HIS A 12 -24.91 7.26 22.54
C HIS A 12 -25.01 8.69 23.07
N SER A 13 -25.66 9.56 22.32
CA SER A 13 -26.09 10.89 22.75
C SER A 13 -27.44 11.17 22.13
N GLU A 14 -28.48 11.04 22.94
CA GLU A 14 -29.86 11.23 22.50
C GLU A 14 -30.08 12.67 22.02
N GLU A 15 -29.51 13.66 22.71
CA GLU A 15 -29.61 15.06 22.35
C GLU A 15 -28.96 15.35 20.99
N ALA A 16 -27.83 14.70 20.70
CA ALA A 16 -27.17 14.88 19.40
C ALA A 16 -27.97 14.22 18.27
N GLU A 17 -28.53 13.02 18.50
CA GLU A 17 -29.38 12.32 17.53
C GLU A 17 -30.64 13.11 17.21
N GLN A 18 -31.32 13.62 18.24
CA GLN A 18 -32.50 14.52 18.07
C GLN A 18 -32.11 15.80 17.31
N SER A 19 -30.95 16.39 17.66
CA SER A 19 -30.47 17.60 17.03
C SER A 19 -30.15 17.41 15.55
N VAL A 20 -29.66 16.23 15.14
CA VAL A 20 -29.46 15.89 13.72
C VAL A 20 -30.81 15.90 13.00
N ILE A 21 -31.79 15.17 13.48
CA ILE A 21 -33.11 15.03 12.87
C ILE A 21 -33.82 16.39 12.82
N GLY A 22 -33.82 17.14 13.92
CA GLY A 22 -34.40 18.48 13.96
C GLY A 22 -33.76 19.46 12.98
N SER A 23 -32.43 19.47 12.87
CA SER A 23 -31.71 20.29 11.91
C SER A 23 -32.04 19.94 10.45
N MET A 24 -32.22 18.65 10.13
CA MET A 24 -32.62 18.19 8.79
C MET A 24 -34.05 18.65 8.42
N LEU A 25 -34.95 18.73 9.40
CA LEU A 25 -36.29 19.29 9.20
C LEU A 25 -36.29 20.81 8.97
N LEU A 26 -35.32 21.54 9.54
CA LEU A 26 -35.18 22.97 9.42
C LEU A 26 -34.57 23.43 8.10
N SER A 27 -33.66 22.64 7.51
CA SER A 27 -32.91 23.07 6.35
C SER A 27 -32.56 21.92 5.41
N ARG A 28 -32.78 22.13 4.11
CA ARG A 28 -32.42 21.22 3.05
C ARG A 28 -30.91 20.99 2.96
N GLU A 29 -30.11 22.00 3.27
CA GLU A 29 -28.63 21.90 3.30
C GLU A 29 -28.16 21.02 4.46
N ALA A 30 -28.92 21.01 5.57
CA ALA A 30 -28.61 20.12 6.69
C ALA A 30 -28.81 18.63 6.34
N ILE A 31 -29.77 18.30 5.46
CA ILE A 31 -29.96 16.93 4.97
C ILE A 31 -28.72 16.47 4.21
N VAL A 32 -28.21 17.30 3.30
CA VAL A 32 -26.98 16.97 2.54
C VAL A 32 -25.81 16.77 3.50
N SER A 33 -25.57 17.74 4.38
CA SER A 33 -24.44 17.67 5.32
C SER A 33 -24.51 16.48 6.28
N ALA A 34 -25.71 16.09 6.71
CA ALA A 34 -25.91 14.94 7.58
C ALA A 34 -25.71 13.61 6.81
N SER A 35 -26.23 13.50 5.58
CA SER A 35 -26.11 12.30 4.75
C SER A 35 -24.68 12.04 4.24
N GLU A 36 -23.83 13.06 4.19
CA GLU A 36 -22.39 12.89 3.92
C GLU A 36 -21.65 12.22 5.08
N ILE A 37 -22.12 12.38 6.33
CA ILE A 37 -21.42 11.93 7.54
C ILE A 37 -22.06 10.67 8.12
N LEU A 38 -23.38 10.56 8.08
CA LEU A 38 -24.17 9.54 8.77
C LEU A 38 -24.97 8.67 7.81
N THR A 39 -25.24 7.47 8.30
CA THR A 39 -26.24 6.53 7.75
C THR A 39 -27.26 6.20 8.83
N SER A 40 -28.39 5.61 8.48
CA SER A 40 -29.43 5.20 9.45
C SER A 40 -28.91 4.25 10.53
N GLU A 41 -27.89 3.45 10.22
CA GLU A 41 -27.26 2.50 11.16
C GLU A 41 -26.40 3.21 12.22
N ASP A 42 -26.05 4.48 12.01
CA ASP A 42 -25.22 5.23 12.95
C ASP A 42 -26.04 5.78 14.13
N PHE A 43 -27.36 5.68 14.11
CA PHE A 43 -28.23 6.07 15.21
C PHE A 43 -28.37 4.96 16.26
N TYR A 44 -28.34 5.31 17.53
CA TYR A 44 -28.60 4.40 18.63
C TYR A 44 -30.09 4.06 18.73
N GLN A 45 -30.92 5.14 18.64
CA GLN A 45 -32.36 5.01 18.60
C GLN A 45 -32.80 4.65 17.17
N ARG A 46 -33.31 3.43 17.01
CA ARG A 46 -33.77 2.91 15.71
C ARG A 46 -34.78 3.83 15.03
N GLN A 47 -35.61 4.49 15.81
CA GLN A 47 -36.60 5.44 15.30
C GLN A 47 -35.98 6.62 14.56
N TYR A 48 -34.88 7.18 15.05
CA TYR A 48 -34.16 8.26 14.38
C TYR A 48 -33.52 7.81 13.07
N GLY A 49 -33.00 6.58 13.03
CA GLY A 49 -32.50 6.00 11.77
C GLY A 49 -33.58 5.88 10.69
N ILE A 50 -34.79 5.43 11.08
CA ILE A 50 -35.94 5.32 10.16
C ILE A 50 -36.35 6.70 9.64
N ILE A 51 -36.43 7.71 10.52
CA ILE A 51 -36.77 9.09 10.14
C ILE A 51 -35.70 9.67 9.23
N PHE A 52 -34.42 9.46 9.54
CA PHE A 52 -33.28 9.87 8.73
C PHE A 52 -33.39 9.34 7.29
N ASP A 53 -33.58 8.03 7.12
CA ASP A 53 -33.74 7.41 5.79
C ASP A 53 -34.95 7.99 5.03
N ALA A 54 -36.07 8.17 5.71
CA ALA A 54 -37.27 8.75 5.08
C ALA A 54 -37.04 10.18 4.57
N MET A 55 -36.27 11.00 5.31
CA MET A 55 -35.93 12.36 4.89
C MET A 55 -34.93 12.37 3.72
N VAL A 56 -33.92 11.48 3.75
CA VAL A 56 -32.94 11.35 2.66
C VAL A 56 -33.62 10.86 1.38
N GLU A 57 -34.57 9.92 1.46
CA GLU A 57 -35.33 9.47 0.30
C GLU A 57 -36.18 10.60 -0.30
N LEU A 58 -36.94 11.34 0.53
CA LEU A 58 -37.74 12.48 0.07
C LEU A 58 -36.85 13.54 -0.63
N TYR A 59 -35.68 13.80 -0.06
CA TYR A 59 -34.70 14.71 -0.64
C TYR A 59 -34.22 14.22 -2.02
N ASN A 60 -33.87 12.94 -2.14
CA ASN A 60 -33.38 12.34 -3.39
C ASN A 60 -34.48 12.30 -4.48
N GLU A 61 -35.75 12.18 -4.08
CA GLU A 61 -36.89 12.27 -5.00
C GLU A 61 -37.20 13.74 -5.42
N GLY A 62 -36.46 14.72 -4.89
CA GLY A 62 -36.70 16.14 -5.19
C GLY A 62 -37.93 16.71 -4.50
N LYS A 63 -38.56 16.00 -3.57
CA LYS A 63 -39.71 16.44 -2.81
C LYS A 63 -39.30 17.39 -1.68
N ALA A 64 -40.25 18.23 -1.25
CA ALA A 64 -40.05 19.02 -0.04
C ALA A 64 -39.98 18.10 1.18
N VAL A 65 -39.09 18.41 2.10
CA VAL A 65 -38.95 17.68 3.37
C VAL A 65 -39.53 18.61 4.46
N ASP A 66 -40.76 18.34 4.84
CA ASP A 66 -41.46 19.00 5.92
C ASP A 66 -42.24 17.99 6.76
N ILE A 67 -42.88 18.48 7.85
CA ILE A 67 -43.60 17.60 8.78
C ILE A 67 -44.67 16.78 8.05
N VAL A 68 -45.38 17.34 7.11
CA VAL A 68 -46.52 16.70 6.41
C VAL A 68 -46.00 15.62 5.44
N THR A 69 -45.01 15.96 4.63
CA THR A 69 -44.43 15.07 3.63
C THR A 69 -43.68 13.91 4.30
N LEU A 70 -42.97 14.18 5.41
CA LEU A 70 -42.30 13.16 6.21
C LEU A 70 -43.33 12.23 6.85
N GLN A 71 -44.39 12.73 7.48
CA GLN A 71 -45.42 11.90 8.06
C GLN A 71 -46.08 10.99 7.02
N ASN A 72 -46.40 11.48 5.84
CA ASN A 72 -46.91 10.66 4.74
C ASN A 72 -45.96 9.55 4.35
N ARG A 73 -44.65 9.85 4.21
CA ARG A 73 -43.63 8.88 3.87
C ARG A 73 -43.51 7.80 4.97
N LEU A 74 -43.54 8.18 6.26
CA LEU A 74 -43.48 7.24 7.38
C LEU A 74 -44.69 6.30 7.39
N ARG A 75 -45.90 6.83 7.07
CA ARG A 75 -47.12 6.01 6.93
C ARG A 75 -47.03 5.04 5.73
N GLU A 76 -46.54 5.48 4.58
CA GLU A 76 -46.29 4.62 3.40
C GLU A 76 -45.37 3.45 3.74
N LYS A 77 -44.40 3.65 4.63
CA LYS A 77 -43.46 2.62 5.10
C LYS A 77 -44.03 1.76 6.22
N ASN A 78 -45.28 1.92 6.60
CA ASN A 78 -45.92 1.19 7.73
C ASN A 78 -45.14 1.32 9.06
N VAL A 79 -44.58 2.50 9.31
CA VAL A 79 -43.86 2.79 10.56
C VAL A 79 -44.90 2.92 11.71
N PRO A 80 -44.58 2.41 12.94
CA PRO A 80 -45.51 2.50 14.08
C PRO A 80 -46.01 3.93 14.30
N PRO A 81 -47.32 4.09 14.73
CA PRO A 81 -47.94 5.40 14.95
C PRO A 81 -47.13 6.32 15.88
N GLU A 82 -46.47 5.72 16.90
CA GLU A 82 -45.68 6.45 17.91
C GLU A 82 -44.52 7.26 17.30
N ILE A 83 -44.00 6.81 16.15
CA ILE A 83 -42.89 7.46 15.44
C ILE A 83 -43.43 8.36 14.32
N SER A 84 -44.57 8.05 13.75
CA SER A 84 -45.21 8.77 12.65
C SER A 84 -46.20 9.83 13.09
N ASP A 85 -46.38 10.03 14.40
CA ASP A 85 -47.26 11.07 14.92
C ASP A 85 -46.71 12.48 14.68
N MET A 86 -47.61 13.41 14.36
CA MET A 86 -47.28 14.81 14.08
C MET A 86 -46.71 15.53 15.30
N GLU A 87 -47.18 15.16 16.50
CA GLU A 87 -46.68 15.74 17.74
C GLU A 87 -45.20 15.33 17.99
N TYR A 88 -44.89 14.06 17.81
CA TYR A 88 -43.52 13.57 17.92
C TYR A 88 -42.53 14.23 16.95
N VAL A 89 -42.92 14.35 15.68
CA VAL A 89 -42.09 15.05 14.65
C VAL A 89 -41.93 16.53 14.96
N ARG A 90 -42.97 17.19 15.52
CA ARG A 90 -42.90 18.58 15.96
C ARG A 90 -41.96 18.77 17.14
N ASP A 91 -41.94 17.84 18.09
CA ASP A 91 -41.03 17.88 19.24
C ASP A 91 -39.58 17.78 18.80
N LEU A 92 -39.27 16.95 17.81
CA LEU A 92 -37.93 16.88 17.20
C LEU A 92 -37.53 18.21 16.51
N LEU A 93 -38.45 18.87 15.85
CA LEU A 93 -38.21 20.20 15.25
C LEU A 93 -37.90 21.24 16.32
N ASN A 94 -38.63 21.21 17.45
CA ASN A 94 -38.50 22.17 18.53
C ASN A 94 -37.24 21.93 19.38
N ALA A 95 -36.65 20.73 19.31
CA ALA A 95 -35.42 20.39 20.05
C ALA A 95 -34.19 21.21 19.59
N VAL A 96 -34.27 21.84 18.41
CA VAL A 96 -33.10 22.53 17.82
C VAL A 96 -33.47 23.95 17.38
N PRO A 97 -32.78 24.97 17.91
CA PRO A 97 -33.05 26.36 17.55
C PRO A 97 -32.50 26.76 16.17
N THR A 98 -31.52 26.02 15.64
CA THR A 98 -30.85 26.34 14.36
C THR A 98 -30.19 25.10 13.74
N SER A 99 -30.19 25.03 12.41
CA SER A 99 -29.51 23.98 11.64
C SER A 99 -28.00 24.25 11.44
N ALA A 100 -27.48 25.40 11.90
CA ALA A 100 -26.08 25.82 11.64
C ALA A 100 -25.01 24.85 12.19
N ASN A 101 -25.33 24.12 13.25
CA ASN A 101 -24.39 23.22 13.93
C ASN A 101 -24.52 21.74 13.50
N ILE A 102 -25.24 21.46 12.41
CA ILE A 102 -25.51 20.08 11.96
C ILE A 102 -24.26 19.20 11.88
N LYS A 103 -23.13 19.74 11.35
CA LYS A 103 -21.87 18.99 11.23
C LYS A 103 -21.30 18.56 12.60
N ASN A 104 -21.42 19.40 13.61
CA ASN A 104 -20.99 19.08 14.97
C ASN A 104 -21.87 17.97 15.59
N TYR A 105 -23.20 18.08 15.43
CA TYR A 105 -24.11 17.05 15.94
C TYR A 105 -23.89 15.71 15.22
N ALA A 106 -23.77 15.73 13.90
CA ALA A 106 -23.48 14.55 13.10
C ALA A 106 -22.11 13.90 13.49
N SER A 107 -21.10 14.71 13.79
CA SER A 107 -19.80 14.21 14.26
C SER A 107 -19.91 13.50 15.60
N ILE A 108 -20.71 14.03 16.56
CA ILE A 108 -20.93 13.38 17.85
C ILE A 108 -21.62 12.02 17.67
N VAL A 109 -22.70 11.98 16.85
CA VAL A 109 -23.40 10.73 16.54
C VAL A 109 -22.45 9.71 15.90
N LYS A 110 -21.62 10.14 14.94
CA LYS A 110 -20.62 9.29 14.26
C LYS A 110 -19.58 8.73 15.22
N GLU A 111 -19.08 9.56 16.14
CA GLU A 111 -18.13 9.12 17.19
C GLU A 111 -18.73 8.02 18.04
N LYS A 112 -19.95 8.23 18.56
CA LYS A 112 -20.65 7.24 19.38
C LYS A 112 -20.96 5.96 18.60
N SER A 113 -21.37 6.08 17.34
CA SER A 113 -21.57 4.93 16.44
C SER A 113 -20.28 4.12 16.25
N THR A 114 -19.16 4.80 16.03
CA THR A 114 -17.85 4.15 15.89
C THR A 114 -17.48 3.36 17.13
N LEU A 115 -17.71 3.91 18.32
CA LEU A 115 -17.48 3.19 19.58
C LEU A 115 -18.38 1.96 19.71
N ARG A 116 -19.68 2.06 19.32
CA ARG A 116 -20.60 0.91 19.31
C ARG A 116 -20.15 -0.19 18.35
N LYS A 117 -19.71 0.20 17.15
CA LYS A 117 -19.17 -0.76 16.15
C LYS A 117 -17.93 -1.46 16.71
N LEU A 118 -17.02 -0.71 17.35
CA LEU A 118 -15.83 -1.29 17.99
C LEU A 118 -16.18 -2.28 19.11
N ILE A 119 -17.12 -1.92 19.99
CA ILE A 119 -17.61 -2.81 21.05
C ILE A 119 -18.17 -4.11 20.45
N ARG A 120 -19.07 -4.01 19.46
CA ARG A 120 -19.67 -5.19 18.83
C ARG A 120 -18.61 -6.07 18.16
N THR A 121 -17.66 -5.47 17.43
CA THR A 121 -16.57 -6.23 16.79
C THR A 121 -15.70 -6.94 17.81
N THR A 122 -15.39 -6.31 18.94
CA THR A 122 -14.61 -6.96 20.01
C THR A 122 -15.40 -8.07 20.72
N GLU A 123 -16.71 -7.90 20.93
CA GLU A 123 -17.58 -8.96 21.45
C GLU A 123 -17.68 -10.16 20.49
N GLU A 124 -17.74 -9.93 19.19
CA GLU A 124 -17.71 -11.01 18.19
C GLU A 124 -16.38 -11.77 18.22
N ILE A 125 -15.25 -11.04 18.31
CA ILE A 125 -13.92 -11.65 18.43
C ILE A 125 -13.82 -12.47 19.73
N GLU A 126 -14.26 -11.91 20.85
CA GLU A 126 -14.29 -12.58 22.14
C GLU A 126 -15.10 -13.89 22.07
N ASN A 127 -16.30 -13.84 21.50
CA ASN A 127 -17.15 -15.01 21.33
C ASN A 127 -16.48 -16.08 20.45
N THR A 128 -15.84 -15.69 19.35
CA THR A 128 -15.12 -16.63 18.47
C THR A 128 -13.97 -17.32 19.23
N CYS A 129 -13.23 -16.57 20.05
CA CYS A 129 -12.17 -17.14 20.88
C CYS A 129 -12.70 -18.15 21.93
N TYR A 130 -13.82 -17.85 22.58
CA TYR A 130 -14.43 -18.77 23.55
C TYR A 130 -14.98 -20.05 22.90
N LEU A 131 -15.54 -19.95 21.69
CA LEU A 131 -16.05 -21.12 20.96
C LEU A 131 -14.92 -22.08 20.54
N ASN A 132 -13.72 -21.58 20.28
CA ASN A 132 -12.52 -22.37 19.96
C ASN A 132 -12.77 -23.47 18.92
N GLN A 133 -13.54 -23.15 17.86
CA GLN A 133 -13.92 -24.11 16.80
C GLN A 133 -12.98 -24.06 15.59
N GLU A 134 -12.17 -23.02 15.49
CA GLU A 134 -11.26 -22.76 14.37
C GLU A 134 -9.81 -22.75 14.84
N PRO A 135 -8.83 -23.00 13.94
CA PRO A 135 -7.42 -22.83 14.26
C PRO A 135 -7.10 -21.40 14.73
N VAL A 136 -6.18 -21.26 15.67
CA VAL A 136 -5.82 -19.96 16.27
C VAL A 136 -5.39 -18.95 15.21
N ASP A 137 -4.64 -19.40 14.19
CA ASP A 137 -4.20 -18.53 13.10
C ASP A 137 -5.36 -17.96 12.28
N ASP A 138 -6.41 -18.75 12.04
CA ASP A 138 -7.62 -18.32 11.33
C ASP A 138 -8.42 -17.31 12.16
N ILE A 139 -8.52 -17.52 13.49
CA ILE A 139 -9.17 -16.58 14.42
C ILE A 139 -8.43 -15.25 14.46
N LEU A 140 -7.09 -15.27 14.53
CA LEU A 140 -6.26 -14.07 14.49
C LEU A 140 -6.47 -13.33 13.18
N ASP A 141 -6.53 -14.07 12.10
CA ASP A 141 -6.72 -13.58 10.75
C ASP A 141 -8.07 -12.88 10.57
N ASP A 142 -9.15 -13.49 11.01
CA ASP A 142 -10.48 -12.91 10.92
C ASP A 142 -10.62 -11.67 11.83
N SER A 143 -10.01 -11.73 13.02
CA SER A 143 -9.98 -10.61 13.96
C SER A 143 -9.28 -9.39 13.37
N GLU A 144 -8.11 -9.58 12.72
CA GLU A 144 -7.40 -8.49 12.03
C GLU A 144 -8.24 -7.87 10.91
N LYS A 145 -8.90 -8.71 10.09
CA LYS A 145 -9.78 -8.22 9.02
C LYS A 145 -10.94 -7.39 9.55
N LYS A 146 -11.62 -7.86 10.62
CA LYS A 146 -12.74 -7.16 11.23
C LYS A 146 -12.33 -5.80 11.76
N LEU A 147 -11.23 -5.72 12.50
CA LEU A 147 -10.70 -4.46 13.02
C LEU A 147 -10.24 -3.53 11.89
N PHE A 148 -9.55 -4.07 10.89
CA PHE A 148 -9.08 -3.29 9.75
C PHE A 148 -10.23 -2.67 8.95
N ASN A 149 -11.29 -3.43 8.68
CA ASN A 149 -12.48 -2.92 7.98
C ASN A 149 -13.14 -1.77 8.76
N LEU A 150 -13.16 -1.86 10.08
CA LEU A 150 -13.69 -0.82 10.94
C LEU A 150 -12.84 0.48 10.87
N PHE A 151 -11.51 0.36 10.80
CA PHE A 151 -10.62 1.50 10.60
C PHE A 151 -10.69 2.08 9.19
N GLN A 152 -10.86 1.26 8.16
CA GLN A 152 -11.03 1.73 6.79
C GLN A 152 -12.34 2.50 6.60
N GLN A 153 -13.45 2.06 7.20
CA GLN A 153 -14.73 2.79 7.13
C GLN A 153 -14.64 4.21 7.70
N ARG A 154 -13.66 4.49 8.54
CA ARG A 154 -13.37 5.84 9.03
C ARG A 154 -12.76 6.75 7.96
N ASN A 155 -12.11 6.19 6.94
CA ASN A 155 -11.36 6.93 5.90
C ASN A 155 -12.07 6.98 4.53
N THR A 156 -13.24 6.34 4.37
CA THR A 156 -13.88 6.19 3.03
C THR A 156 -14.89 7.28 2.69
N THR A 157 -15.02 8.33 3.48
CA THR A 157 -16.06 9.37 3.26
C THR A 157 -15.55 10.70 2.73
N ASP A 158 -14.27 10.87 2.46
CA ASP A 158 -13.80 12.14 1.92
C ASP A 158 -13.62 12.07 0.40
N PHE A 159 -14.68 12.44 -0.33
CA PHE A 159 -14.51 13.04 -1.66
C PHE A 159 -13.66 14.29 -1.48
N VAL A 160 -12.40 14.22 -1.86
CA VAL A 160 -11.54 15.40 -1.82
C VAL A 160 -12.05 16.36 -2.91
N PRO A 161 -12.52 17.57 -2.56
CA PRO A 161 -12.97 18.53 -3.56
C PRO A 161 -11.85 18.78 -4.56
N ILE A 162 -12.18 18.84 -5.85
CA ILE A 162 -11.18 19.05 -6.92
C ILE A 162 -10.30 20.28 -6.66
N ARG A 163 -10.83 21.30 -6.01
CA ARG A 163 -10.08 22.49 -5.61
C ARG A 163 -8.89 22.13 -4.69
N GLN A 164 -9.08 21.22 -3.73
CA GLN A 164 -8.00 20.79 -2.84
C GLN A 164 -6.95 20.00 -3.61
N VAL A 165 -7.38 19.07 -4.48
CA VAL A 165 -6.48 18.30 -5.35
C VAL A 165 -5.63 19.23 -6.21
N VAL A 166 -6.22 20.28 -6.79
CA VAL A 166 -5.50 21.28 -7.59
C VAL A 166 -4.45 22.00 -6.76
N ILE A 167 -4.79 22.45 -5.54
CA ILE A 167 -3.85 23.16 -4.66
C ILE A 167 -2.68 22.25 -4.30
N ASP A 168 -2.94 21.00 -3.93
CA ASP A 168 -1.91 20.06 -3.52
C ASP A 168 -1.02 19.63 -4.72
N THR A 169 -1.62 19.50 -5.92
CA THR A 169 -0.88 19.24 -7.14
C THR A 169 0.05 20.42 -7.50
N ILE A 170 -0.42 21.66 -7.39
CA ILE A 170 0.41 22.85 -7.64
C ILE A 170 1.59 22.90 -6.67
N LYS A 171 1.38 22.63 -5.38
CA LYS A 171 2.48 22.56 -4.39
C LYS A 171 3.51 21.49 -4.77
N THR A 172 3.05 20.33 -5.22
CA THR A 172 3.96 19.25 -5.67
C THR A 172 4.78 19.68 -6.89
N ILE A 173 4.16 20.34 -7.88
CA ILE A 173 4.84 20.89 -9.05
C ILE A 173 5.83 21.97 -8.64
N GLU A 174 5.48 22.86 -7.71
CA GLU A 174 6.37 23.91 -7.21
C GLU A 174 7.57 23.31 -6.49
N MET A 175 7.38 22.29 -5.64
CA MET A 175 8.50 21.57 -5.01
C MET A 175 9.40 20.91 -6.03
N ALA A 176 8.84 20.24 -7.04
CA ALA A 176 9.59 19.63 -8.12
C ALA A 176 10.40 20.67 -8.93
N SER A 177 9.84 21.85 -9.20
CA SER A 177 10.53 22.92 -9.92
C SER A 177 11.69 23.55 -9.16
N ARG A 178 11.64 23.52 -7.82
CA ARG A 178 12.71 24.02 -6.94
C ARG A 178 13.84 23.01 -6.77
N THR A 179 13.57 21.72 -7.02
CA THR A 179 14.60 20.67 -6.95
C THR A 179 15.42 20.74 -8.23
N GLN A 180 16.68 21.17 -8.13
CA GLN A 180 17.63 21.17 -9.24
C GLN A 180 18.00 19.73 -9.62
N GLY A 181 17.13 19.04 -10.32
CA GLY A 181 17.33 17.66 -10.77
C GLY A 181 15.98 17.06 -11.16
N ASN A 182 15.93 16.33 -12.26
CA ASN A 182 14.71 15.73 -12.82
C ASN A 182 14.13 14.56 -11.98
N VAL A 183 14.56 14.39 -10.72
CA VAL A 183 14.19 13.27 -9.87
C VAL A 183 13.18 13.73 -8.83
N THR A 184 11.90 13.42 -9.04
CA THR A 184 10.81 13.74 -8.12
C THR A 184 10.53 12.61 -7.12
N GLY A 185 10.88 11.38 -7.49
CA GLY A 185 10.77 10.18 -6.65
C GLY A 185 12.07 9.84 -5.92
N LEU A 186 12.18 8.59 -5.48
CA LEU A 186 13.38 8.06 -4.86
C LEU A 186 14.45 7.79 -5.92
N ALA A 187 15.60 8.46 -5.81
CA ALA A 187 16.71 8.28 -6.74
C ALA A 187 17.31 6.87 -6.60
N THR A 188 17.55 6.20 -7.73
CA THR A 188 18.11 4.84 -7.78
C THR A 188 19.64 4.83 -7.68
N GLY A 189 20.29 5.97 -7.95
CA GLY A 189 21.74 6.08 -8.07
C GLY A 189 22.27 5.84 -9.49
N PHE A 190 21.40 5.40 -10.40
CA PHE A 190 21.70 5.27 -11.83
C PHE A 190 21.16 6.48 -12.57
N THR A 191 22.06 7.38 -12.98
CA THR A 191 21.72 8.72 -13.48
C THR A 191 20.75 8.68 -14.66
N ASP A 192 21.01 7.82 -15.65
CA ASP A 192 20.19 7.72 -16.85
C ASP A 192 18.85 7.04 -16.57
N LEU A 193 18.82 6.11 -15.61
CA LEU A 193 17.58 5.50 -15.13
C LEU A 193 16.72 6.54 -14.40
N ASP A 194 17.34 7.30 -13.51
CA ASP A 194 16.68 8.36 -12.77
C ASP A 194 16.14 9.46 -13.70
N PHE A 195 16.89 9.80 -14.75
CA PHE A 195 16.45 10.75 -15.77
C PHE A 195 15.20 10.26 -16.52
N LYS A 196 15.16 8.97 -16.92
CA LYS A 196 14.02 8.39 -17.66
C LYS A 196 12.80 8.14 -16.76
N THR A 197 13.00 7.75 -15.50
CA THR A 197 11.91 7.37 -14.57
C THR A 197 11.51 8.51 -13.64
N SER A 198 12.27 9.59 -13.57
CA SER A 198 12.20 10.63 -12.54
C SER A 198 12.35 10.07 -11.11
N GLY A 199 13.08 8.93 -10.97
CA GLY A 199 13.17 8.14 -9.74
C GLY A 199 11.94 7.26 -9.49
N PHE A 200 11.98 6.45 -8.44
CA PHE A 200 10.86 5.59 -8.08
C PHE A 200 9.79 6.37 -7.33
N GLN A 201 8.58 6.41 -7.89
CA GLN A 201 7.49 7.22 -7.35
C GLN A 201 6.75 6.51 -6.22
N PRO A 202 6.25 7.24 -5.21
CA PRO A 202 5.37 6.67 -4.21
C PRO A 202 4.15 5.98 -4.84
N SER A 203 3.70 4.89 -4.23
CA SER A 203 2.56 4.07 -4.69
C SER A 203 2.77 3.30 -6.00
N ASP A 204 3.97 3.35 -6.62
CA ASP A 204 4.25 2.57 -7.80
C ASP A 204 4.62 1.12 -7.48
N LEU A 205 4.14 0.21 -8.32
CA LEU A 205 4.61 -1.17 -8.40
C LEU A 205 5.59 -1.27 -9.57
N ILE A 206 6.85 -1.55 -9.24
CA ILE A 206 7.96 -1.63 -10.19
C ILE A 206 8.37 -3.09 -10.31
N LEU A 207 8.32 -3.63 -11.52
CA LEU A 207 8.74 -4.99 -11.82
C LEU A 207 10.13 -4.98 -12.45
N VAL A 208 11.05 -5.74 -11.88
CA VAL A 208 12.38 -5.99 -12.46
C VAL A 208 12.48 -7.48 -12.80
N ALA A 209 12.52 -7.82 -14.08
CA ALA A 209 12.53 -9.20 -14.51
C ALA A 209 13.77 -9.54 -15.34
N ALA A 210 14.28 -10.75 -15.15
CA ALA A 210 15.44 -11.23 -15.88
C ALA A 210 15.51 -12.77 -15.88
N ARG A 211 16.29 -13.32 -16.80
CA ARG A 211 16.72 -14.74 -16.70
C ARG A 211 17.73 -14.89 -15.57
N PRO A 212 17.92 -16.12 -15.04
CA PRO A 212 18.96 -16.40 -14.05
C PRO A 212 20.33 -15.87 -14.49
N SER A 213 21.17 -15.47 -13.54
CA SER A 213 22.54 -14.98 -13.76
C SER A 213 22.69 -13.62 -14.46
N MET A 214 21.60 -12.94 -14.83
CA MET A 214 21.64 -11.57 -15.39
C MET A 214 21.94 -10.49 -14.36
N GLY A 215 21.97 -10.81 -13.07
CA GLY A 215 22.30 -9.87 -12.00
C GLY A 215 21.10 -9.18 -11.34
N LYS A 216 19.89 -9.76 -11.44
CA LYS A 216 18.63 -9.19 -10.91
C LYS A 216 18.74 -8.77 -9.43
N THR A 217 19.14 -9.68 -8.53
CA THR A 217 19.34 -9.39 -7.11
C THR A 217 20.45 -8.35 -6.89
N ALA A 218 21.55 -8.40 -7.66
CA ALA A 218 22.63 -7.42 -7.57
C ALA A 218 22.15 -6.01 -7.94
N PHE A 219 21.33 -5.88 -8.99
CA PHE A 219 20.77 -4.59 -9.42
C PHE A 219 19.94 -3.94 -8.31
N VAL A 220 19.04 -4.71 -7.69
CA VAL A 220 18.19 -4.19 -6.61
C VAL A 220 18.99 -3.89 -5.35
N LEU A 221 20.01 -4.72 -5.03
CA LEU A 221 20.91 -4.43 -3.90
C LEU A 221 21.73 -3.15 -4.12
N ASN A 222 22.15 -2.84 -5.36
CA ASN A 222 22.84 -1.56 -5.66
C ASN A 222 21.92 -0.37 -5.42
N ILE A 223 20.65 -0.47 -5.82
CA ILE A 223 19.67 0.58 -5.56
C ILE A 223 19.44 0.72 -4.03
N ALA A 224 19.32 -0.40 -3.33
CA ALA A 224 19.15 -0.42 -1.87
C ALA A 224 20.36 0.20 -1.14
N GLU A 225 21.58 -0.16 -1.55
CA GLU A 225 22.84 0.42 -1.07
C GLU A 225 22.82 1.95 -1.22
N TYR A 226 22.55 2.43 -2.43
CA TYR A 226 22.52 3.87 -2.69
C TYR A 226 21.48 4.59 -1.84
N MET A 227 20.26 4.05 -1.79
CA MET A 227 19.15 4.66 -1.02
C MET A 227 19.44 4.66 0.48
N ALA A 228 19.87 3.52 1.04
CA ALA A 228 20.08 3.37 2.47
C ALA A 228 21.38 4.04 2.94
N PHE A 229 22.51 3.87 2.21
CA PHE A 229 23.82 4.31 2.69
C PHE A 229 24.14 5.74 2.26
N ARG A 230 23.67 6.20 1.09
CA ARG A 230 24.00 7.54 0.56
C ARG A 230 22.89 8.55 0.77
N LYS A 231 21.62 8.09 0.81
CA LYS A 231 20.45 8.96 0.94
C LYS A 231 19.74 8.82 2.28
N ASN A 232 20.24 7.95 3.17
CA ASN A 232 19.66 7.68 4.50
C ASN A 232 18.15 7.35 4.44
N ARG A 233 17.74 6.59 3.41
CA ARG A 233 16.36 6.14 3.23
C ARG A 233 16.13 4.83 3.95
N SER A 234 14.92 4.63 4.45
CA SER A 234 14.51 3.38 5.08
C SER A 234 14.09 2.39 4.00
N VAL A 235 14.88 1.32 3.84
CA VAL A 235 14.73 0.29 2.81
C VAL A 235 14.44 -1.04 3.44
N ALA A 236 13.33 -1.70 3.04
CA ALA A 236 13.02 -3.07 3.46
C ALA A 236 13.21 -4.04 2.29
N ILE A 237 14.05 -5.05 2.47
CA ILE A 237 14.29 -6.14 1.50
C ILE A 237 13.72 -7.43 2.05
N PHE A 238 12.79 -8.03 1.30
CA PHE A 238 12.27 -9.38 1.55
C PHE A 238 12.93 -10.34 0.57
N SER A 239 13.82 -11.19 1.08
CA SER A 239 14.58 -12.14 0.27
C SER A 239 14.06 -13.56 0.48
N LEU A 240 13.41 -14.11 -0.53
CA LEU A 240 12.80 -15.43 -0.47
C LEU A 240 13.71 -16.53 -1.05
N GLU A 241 14.76 -16.12 -1.78
CA GLU A 241 15.73 -17.03 -2.42
C GLU A 241 17.04 -17.12 -1.64
N MET A 242 17.52 -15.99 -1.11
CA MET A 242 18.82 -15.89 -0.47
C MET A 242 18.71 -15.56 1.00
N SER A 243 19.56 -16.16 1.82
CA SER A 243 19.64 -15.82 3.24
C SER A 243 20.20 -14.39 3.45
N LYS A 244 19.82 -13.77 4.57
CA LYS A 244 20.35 -12.46 4.98
C LYS A 244 21.88 -12.40 5.02
N ASN A 245 22.55 -13.50 5.41
CA ASN A 245 24.00 -13.55 5.42
C ASN A 245 24.61 -13.51 4.01
N GLN A 246 23.95 -14.15 3.03
CA GLN A 246 24.40 -14.12 1.64
C GLN A 246 24.21 -12.72 1.04
N LEU A 247 23.10 -12.05 1.34
CA LEU A 247 22.88 -10.67 0.92
C LEU A 247 23.89 -9.71 1.58
N MET A 248 24.16 -9.91 2.87
CA MET A 248 25.14 -9.10 3.59
C MET A 248 26.55 -9.24 3.00
N ASN A 249 26.98 -10.46 2.62
CA ASN A 249 28.26 -10.65 1.93
C ASN A 249 28.34 -9.91 0.60
N ARG A 250 27.23 -9.84 -0.15
CA ARG A 250 27.18 -9.04 -1.39
C ARG A 250 27.27 -7.53 -1.10
N LEU A 251 26.54 -7.04 -0.08
CA LEU A 251 26.61 -5.65 0.33
C LEU A 251 28.02 -5.27 0.80
N PHE A 252 28.70 -6.14 1.53
CA PHE A 252 30.11 -5.94 1.88
C PHE A 252 31.01 -5.87 0.64
N ALA A 253 30.87 -6.80 -0.31
CA ALA A 253 31.66 -6.75 -1.55
C ALA A 253 31.46 -5.44 -2.33
N MET A 254 30.19 -4.98 -2.39
CA MET A 254 29.80 -3.76 -3.10
C MET A 254 30.33 -2.49 -2.42
N GLU A 255 30.22 -2.38 -1.11
CA GLU A 255 30.60 -1.19 -0.34
C GLU A 255 32.11 -1.12 -0.13
N SER A 256 32.76 -2.22 0.28
CA SER A 256 34.20 -2.27 0.57
C SER A 256 35.08 -2.39 -0.67
N HIS A 257 34.52 -2.72 -1.84
CA HIS A 257 35.27 -3.07 -3.04
C HIS A 257 36.29 -4.21 -2.79
N VAL A 258 35.93 -5.16 -1.94
CA VAL A 258 36.67 -6.41 -1.73
C VAL A 258 36.05 -7.50 -2.62
N ASN A 259 36.90 -8.28 -3.28
CA ASN A 259 36.45 -9.32 -4.18
C ASN A 259 35.51 -10.31 -3.48
N SER A 260 34.37 -10.56 -4.09
CA SER A 260 33.29 -11.40 -3.52
C SER A 260 33.71 -12.85 -3.30
N GLN A 261 34.64 -13.38 -4.11
CA GLN A 261 35.21 -14.73 -3.91
C GLN A 261 36.16 -14.74 -2.72
N ALA A 262 36.96 -13.67 -2.55
CA ALA A 262 37.87 -13.55 -1.40
C ALA A 262 37.09 -13.50 -0.08
N LEU A 263 35.98 -12.76 -0.05
CA LEU A 263 35.06 -12.76 1.12
C LEU A 263 34.51 -14.15 1.41
N ARG A 264 34.09 -14.90 0.40
CA ARG A 264 33.51 -16.23 0.57
C ARG A 264 34.52 -17.28 1.01
N ASN A 265 35.75 -17.16 0.51
CA ASN A 265 36.81 -18.16 0.78
C ASN A 265 37.67 -17.79 2.00
N GLY A 266 37.48 -16.60 2.58
CA GLY A 266 38.27 -16.09 3.70
C GLY A 266 39.69 -15.68 3.33
N ASN A 267 40.04 -15.59 2.05
CA ASN A 267 41.39 -15.21 1.60
C ASN A 267 41.48 -13.67 1.50
N LEU A 268 41.61 -13.02 2.66
CA LEU A 268 41.59 -11.56 2.82
C LEU A 268 42.98 -11.07 3.26
N LYS A 269 43.38 -9.92 2.70
CA LYS A 269 44.60 -9.21 3.12
C LYS A 269 44.24 -8.22 4.25
N ASP A 270 45.26 -7.71 4.95
CA ASP A 270 45.05 -6.74 6.04
C ASP A 270 44.35 -5.47 5.55
N GLU A 271 44.62 -5.02 4.32
CA GLU A 271 43.93 -3.89 3.70
C GLU A 271 42.44 -4.17 3.45
N ASP A 272 42.10 -5.41 3.12
CA ASP A 272 40.72 -5.83 2.91
C ASP A 272 39.93 -5.80 4.22
N TRP A 273 40.56 -6.23 5.31
CA TRP A 273 39.98 -6.16 6.65
C TRP A 273 39.69 -4.71 7.07
N THR A 274 40.59 -3.77 6.80
CA THR A 274 40.39 -2.35 7.11
C THR A 274 39.17 -1.82 6.37
N ARG A 275 39.08 -2.08 5.05
CA ARG A 275 37.93 -1.66 4.23
C ARG A 275 36.62 -2.30 4.67
N LEU A 276 36.65 -3.54 5.09
CA LEU A 276 35.48 -4.25 5.61
C LEU A 276 34.96 -3.64 6.92
N ILE A 277 35.86 -3.26 7.86
CA ILE A 277 35.49 -2.64 9.12
C ILE A 277 34.87 -1.26 8.87
N GLU A 278 35.43 -0.46 7.96
CA GLU A 278 34.86 0.83 7.56
C GLU A 278 33.46 0.64 6.98
N SER A 279 33.31 -0.30 6.04
CA SER A 279 32.02 -0.64 5.43
C SER A 279 31.00 -1.13 6.45
N ALA A 280 31.44 -1.94 7.45
CA ALA A 280 30.57 -2.41 8.54
C ALA A 280 30.00 -1.24 9.34
N GLY A 281 30.77 -0.18 9.56
CA GLY A 281 30.31 1.05 10.20
C GLY A 281 29.20 1.75 9.40
N ILE A 282 29.36 1.86 8.08
CA ILE A 282 28.39 2.48 7.17
C ILE A 282 27.10 1.66 7.14
N ILE A 283 27.23 0.35 6.91
CA ILE A 283 26.09 -0.57 6.82
C ILE A 283 25.32 -0.61 8.13
N GLY A 284 26.03 -0.69 9.27
CA GLY A 284 25.42 -0.78 10.60
C GLY A 284 24.67 0.47 11.04
N GLN A 285 24.99 1.64 10.48
CA GLN A 285 24.28 2.91 10.73
C GLN A 285 23.13 3.18 9.76
N SER A 286 22.97 2.33 8.74
CA SER A 286 21.94 2.53 7.71
C SER A 286 20.57 2.06 8.17
N ASN A 287 19.52 2.59 7.55
CA ASN A 287 18.13 2.20 7.75
C ASN A 287 17.74 1.04 6.79
N LEU A 288 18.61 0.04 6.64
CA LEU A 288 18.35 -1.12 5.81
C LEU A 288 17.84 -2.30 6.66
N ILE A 289 16.71 -2.85 6.27
CA ILE A 289 16.10 -4.01 6.91
C ILE A 289 16.06 -5.16 5.91
N ILE A 290 16.55 -6.34 6.33
CA ILE A 290 16.54 -7.56 5.52
C ILE A 290 15.73 -8.64 6.25
N ASP A 291 14.69 -9.13 5.59
CA ASP A 291 13.87 -10.25 6.05
C ASP A 291 14.04 -11.42 5.08
N ASP A 292 14.50 -12.56 5.58
CA ASP A 292 14.73 -13.78 4.80
C ASP A 292 13.74 -14.91 5.16
N THR A 293 12.52 -14.54 5.61
CA THR A 293 11.45 -15.50 5.89
C THR A 293 11.01 -16.22 4.62
N PRO A 294 11.20 -17.53 4.50
CA PRO A 294 10.85 -18.27 3.29
C PRO A 294 9.33 -18.39 3.15
N GLY A 295 8.84 -18.31 1.91
CA GLY A 295 7.42 -18.54 1.62
C GLY A 295 6.46 -17.53 2.25
N ILE A 296 6.93 -16.32 2.54
CA ILE A 296 6.10 -15.27 3.16
C ILE A 296 4.83 -15.02 2.35
N THR A 297 3.71 -14.92 3.03
CA THR A 297 2.44 -14.51 2.42
C THR A 297 2.40 -12.99 2.23
N VAL A 298 1.60 -12.52 1.25
CA VAL A 298 1.40 -11.06 1.07
C VAL A 298 0.87 -10.40 2.34
N ARG A 299 0.11 -11.13 3.12
CA ARG A 299 -0.47 -10.67 4.37
C ARG A 299 0.60 -10.45 5.45
N GLU A 300 1.46 -11.44 5.69
CA GLU A 300 2.59 -11.30 6.63
C GLU A 300 3.52 -10.16 6.20
N LEU A 301 3.81 -10.09 4.89
CA LEU A 301 4.61 -9.00 4.32
C LEU A 301 3.97 -7.64 4.61
N ARG A 302 2.65 -7.51 4.42
CA ARG A 302 1.90 -6.27 4.73
C ARG A 302 2.00 -5.90 6.21
N THR A 303 1.80 -6.86 7.10
CA THR A 303 1.89 -6.65 8.56
C THR A 303 3.29 -6.19 8.97
N LYS A 304 4.34 -6.84 8.46
CA LYS A 304 5.73 -6.45 8.70
C LYS A 304 6.04 -5.05 8.15
N CYS A 305 5.61 -4.74 6.93
CA CYS A 305 5.83 -3.42 6.33
C CYS A 305 5.14 -2.30 7.11
N ARG A 306 3.91 -2.52 7.59
CA ARG A 306 3.19 -1.56 8.44
C ARG A 306 3.95 -1.29 9.74
N LYS A 307 4.40 -2.37 10.40
CA LYS A 307 5.19 -2.27 11.62
C LYS A 307 6.47 -1.47 11.39
N TYR A 308 7.25 -1.79 10.36
CA TYR A 308 8.47 -1.06 10.02
C TYR A 308 8.20 0.41 9.72
N LYS A 309 7.12 0.71 9.00
CA LYS A 309 6.75 2.09 8.70
C LYS A 309 6.44 2.90 9.94
N LEU A 310 5.80 2.30 10.94
CA LEU A 310 5.46 2.97 12.21
C LEU A 310 6.68 3.16 13.12
N GLU A 311 7.59 2.18 13.18
CA GLU A 311 8.72 2.17 14.12
C GLU A 311 9.94 2.92 13.58
N HIS A 312 10.21 2.82 12.29
CA HIS A 312 11.47 3.30 11.68
C HIS A 312 11.27 4.22 10.47
N GLY A 313 10.02 4.40 10.05
CA GLY A 313 9.75 4.94 8.72
C GLY A 313 10.02 3.88 7.63
N LEU A 314 9.41 4.02 6.47
CA LEU A 314 9.62 3.12 5.34
C LEU A 314 9.48 3.94 4.06
N ASP A 315 10.56 3.98 3.26
CA ASP A 315 10.59 4.71 2.00
C ASP A 315 10.37 3.78 0.79
N ILE A 316 10.83 2.52 0.85
CA ILE A 316 10.73 1.56 -0.24
C ILE A 316 10.71 0.12 0.25
N VAL A 317 9.98 -0.75 -0.47
CA VAL A 317 9.94 -2.20 -0.26
C VAL A 317 10.52 -2.91 -1.49
N MET A 318 11.40 -3.88 -1.30
CA MET A 318 11.99 -4.70 -2.35
C MET A 318 11.74 -6.18 -2.06
N ILE A 319 11.34 -6.97 -3.06
CA ILE A 319 10.97 -8.39 -2.91
C ILE A 319 11.71 -9.24 -3.93
N ASP A 320 12.55 -10.18 -3.46
CA ASP A 320 13.32 -11.12 -4.30
C ASP A 320 12.91 -12.57 -3.99
N TYR A 321 12.12 -13.23 -4.80
CA TYR A 321 11.32 -12.83 -5.96
C TYR A 321 9.87 -13.36 -5.85
N LEU A 322 8.97 -12.75 -6.59
CA LEU A 322 7.51 -12.95 -6.51
C LEU A 322 7.06 -14.40 -6.53
N GLN A 323 7.65 -15.22 -7.39
CA GLN A 323 7.23 -16.61 -7.58
C GLN A 323 7.52 -17.51 -6.37
N LEU A 324 8.23 -17.04 -5.34
CA LEU A 324 8.43 -17.77 -4.08
C LEU A 324 7.46 -17.35 -2.99
N MET A 325 6.63 -16.33 -3.23
CA MET A 325 5.56 -15.96 -2.31
C MET A 325 4.44 -17.01 -2.32
N THR A 326 3.78 -17.14 -1.18
CA THR A 326 2.60 -18.01 -1.03
C THR A 326 1.34 -17.14 -1.10
N GLY A 327 0.38 -17.57 -1.93
CA GLY A 327 -0.93 -16.93 -2.00
C GLY A 327 -1.79 -17.24 -0.78
N SER A 328 -2.85 -16.45 -0.56
CA SER A 328 -3.79 -16.62 0.55
C SER A 328 -4.86 -17.70 0.32
N GLY A 329 -4.84 -18.40 -0.81
CA GLY A 329 -5.87 -19.35 -1.22
C GLY A 329 -5.61 -20.78 -0.74
N SER A 330 -6.70 -21.49 -0.44
CA SER A 330 -6.75 -22.92 -0.15
C SER A 330 -6.04 -23.74 -1.25
N ARG A 331 -5.43 -24.87 -0.88
CA ARG A 331 -4.67 -25.81 -1.72
C ARG A 331 -5.33 -26.34 -2.99
N ASN A 332 -6.53 -25.87 -3.35
CA ASN A 332 -7.30 -26.22 -4.53
C ASN A 332 -7.31 -25.13 -5.61
N SER A 333 -6.35 -24.21 -5.66
CA SER A 333 -6.34 -23.17 -6.67
C SER A 333 -5.92 -23.70 -8.05
N ASP A 334 -6.79 -23.51 -9.01
CA ASP A 334 -6.75 -24.05 -10.36
C ASP A 334 -5.62 -23.54 -11.27
N SER A 335 -4.78 -22.63 -10.87
CA SER A 335 -3.52 -22.36 -11.56
C SER A 335 -2.58 -21.43 -10.80
N ARG A 336 -1.29 -21.71 -10.85
CA ARG A 336 -0.20 -20.84 -10.37
C ARG A 336 -0.31 -19.43 -10.95
N GLN A 337 -0.86 -19.29 -12.12
CA GLN A 337 -1.07 -18.01 -12.79
C GLN A 337 -2.09 -17.13 -12.06
N GLN A 338 -3.15 -17.71 -11.48
CA GLN A 338 -4.14 -16.97 -10.69
C GLN A 338 -3.53 -16.49 -9.38
N GLU A 339 -2.75 -17.34 -8.70
CA GLU A 339 -2.06 -17.00 -7.47
C GLU A 339 -1.10 -15.82 -7.66
N ILE A 340 -0.29 -15.85 -8.71
CA ILE A 340 0.62 -14.75 -9.06
C ILE A 340 -0.16 -13.46 -9.37
N SER A 341 -1.32 -13.58 -10.02
CA SER A 341 -2.19 -12.43 -10.31
C SER A 341 -2.77 -11.79 -9.04
N GLU A 342 -3.14 -12.61 -8.05
CA GLU A 342 -3.61 -12.11 -6.75
C GLU A 342 -2.48 -11.44 -5.96
N ILE A 343 -1.29 -12.04 -5.97
CA ILE A 343 -0.10 -11.46 -5.35
C ILE A 343 0.20 -10.09 -5.96
N SER A 344 0.21 -9.98 -7.29
CA SER A 344 0.47 -8.73 -8.01
C SER A 344 -0.49 -7.61 -7.61
N ARG A 345 -1.80 -7.87 -7.66
CA ARG A 345 -2.83 -6.91 -7.25
C ARG A 345 -2.67 -6.50 -5.78
N SER A 346 -2.35 -7.47 -4.93
CA SER A 346 -2.15 -7.22 -3.49
C SER A 346 -0.90 -6.36 -3.23
N LEU A 347 0.18 -6.55 -3.99
CA LEU A 347 1.38 -5.71 -3.90
C LEU A 347 1.14 -4.30 -4.42
N LYS A 348 0.35 -4.13 -5.49
CA LYS A 348 -0.07 -2.79 -5.95
C LYS A 348 -0.94 -2.09 -4.89
N ALA A 349 -1.85 -2.83 -4.25
CA ALA A 349 -2.63 -2.30 -3.14
C ALA A 349 -1.74 -1.90 -1.94
N LEU A 350 -0.73 -2.71 -1.61
CA LEU A 350 0.25 -2.41 -0.57
C LEU A 350 1.04 -1.13 -0.86
N ALA A 351 1.53 -0.96 -2.10
CA ALA A 351 2.25 0.24 -2.51
C ALA A 351 1.41 1.51 -2.30
N ARG A 352 0.12 1.46 -2.67
CA ARG A 352 -0.81 2.57 -2.47
C ARG A 352 -1.12 2.82 -0.99
N GLU A 353 -1.38 1.77 -0.23
CA GLU A 353 -1.69 1.85 1.20
C GLU A 353 -0.55 2.48 2.00
N LEU A 354 0.66 2.02 1.74
CA LEU A 354 1.85 2.53 2.41
C LEU A 354 2.37 3.83 1.79
N ASN A 355 1.87 4.23 0.62
CA ASN A 355 2.38 5.35 -0.16
C ASN A 355 3.90 5.30 -0.34
N VAL A 356 4.41 4.14 -0.73
CA VAL A 356 5.82 3.87 -1.03
C VAL A 356 5.94 3.04 -2.30
N PRO A 357 7.03 3.16 -3.09
CA PRO A 357 7.29 2.23 -4.18
C PRO A 357 7.54 0.82 -3.67
N VAL A 358 7.01 -0.16 -4.40
CA VAL A 358 7.26 -1.59 -4.20
C VAL A 358 7.99 -2.12 -5.43
N VAL A 359 9.23 -2.57 -5.26
CA VAL A 359 10.04 -3.21 -6.31
C VAL A 359 9.92 -4.72 -6.15
N ALA A 360 9.38 -5.38 -7.14
CA ALA A 360 9.22 -6.81 -7.14
C ALA A 360 10.08 -7.45 -8.22
N LEU A 361 10.89 -8.43 -7.85
CA LEU A 361 11.69 -9.18 -8.79
C LEU A 361 10.88 -10.34 -9.38
N SER A 362 11.09 -10.64 -10.66
CA SER A 362 10.44 -11.75 -11.36
C SER A 362 11.44 -12.51 -12.22
N GLN A 363 11.24 -13.81 -12.35
CA GLN A 363 12.00 -14.62 -13.28
C GLN A 363 11.24 -14.72 -14.62
N LEU A 364 11.94 -14.50 -15.72
CA LEU A 364 11.38 -14.63 -17.06
C LEU A 364 11.22 -16.10 -17.48
N SER A 365 10.23 -16.35 -18.35
CA SER A 365 9.99 -17.63 -19.00
C SER A 365 11.22 -18.09 -19.79
N ARG A 366 11.38 -19.40 -19.92
CA ARG A 366 12.43 -20.00 -20.79
C ARG A 366 12.24 -19.70 -22.28
N ALA A 367 11.09 -19.22 -22.69
CA ALA A 367 10.82 -18.81 -24.07
C ALA A 367 11.80 -17.74 -24.60
N VAL A 368 12.37 -16.91 -23.73
CA VAL A 368 13.43 -15.94 -24.08
C VAL A 368 14.64 -16.67 -24.71
N GLU A 369 15.02 -17.84 -24.20
CA GLU A 369 16.21 -18.60 -24.67
C GLU A 369 16.00 -19.26 -26.03
N SER A 370 14.75 -19.40 -26.48
CA SER A 370 14.45 -19.97 -27.81
C SER A 370 14.51 -18.94 -28.95
N ARG A 371 14.60 -17.64 -28.62
CA ARG A 371 14.78 -16.59 -29.63
C ARG A 371 16.26 -16.39 -29.97
N THR A 372 16.51 -15.96 -31.20
CA THR A 372 17.87 -15.75 -31.72
C THR A 372 18.60 -14.59 -31.05
N ASP A 373 17.86 -13.57 -30.62
CA ASP A 373 18.40 -12.38 -29.97
C ASP A 373 18.43 -12.45 -28.46
N HIS A 374 17.77 -13.48 -27.85
CA HIS A 374 17.64 -13.67 -26.40
C HIS A 374 17.15 -12.43 -25.64
N ARG A 375 16.61 -11.42 -26.35
CA ARG A 375 16.14 -10.17 -25.75
C ARG A 375 14.77 -10.34 -25.10
N PRO A 376 14.61 -9.92 -23.83
CA PRO A 376 13.32 -10.04 -23.14
C PRO A 376 12.28 -9.05 -23.68
N ILE A 377 11.04 -9.52 -23.76
CA ILE A 377 9.86 -8.73 -24.14
C ILE A 377 8.72 -8.97 -23.13
N LEU A 378 7.70 -8.11 -23.12
CA LEU A 378 6.61 -8.19 -22.14
C LEU A 378 5.91 -9.55 -22.14
N SER A 379 5.76 -10.20 -23.28
CA SER A 379 5.15 -11.54 -23.38
C SER A 379 5.94 -12.65 -22.65
N ASP A 380 7.21 -12.42 -22.26
CA ASP A 380 8.02 -13.39 -21.51
C ASP A 380 7.65 -13.46 -20.04
N LEU A 381 6.80 -12.54 -19.59
CA LEU A 381 6.12 -12.57 -18.28
C LEU A 381 4.91 -13.52 -18.27
N ARG A 382 4.79 -14.45 -19.19
CA ARG A 382 3.57 -15.26 -19.54
C ARG A 382 2.90 -15.99 -18.38
N GLU A 383 3.62 -16.40 -17.35
CA GLU A 383 3.02 -16.96 -16.12
C GLU A 383 2.41 -15.87 -15.24
N SER A 384 2.54 -14.60 -15.65
CA SER A 384 2.30 -13.41 -14.85
C SER A 384 1.66 -12.28 -15.68
N GLY A 385 0.80 -12.58 -16.64
CA GLY A 385 0.17 -11.56 -17.50
C GLY A 385 -0.58 -10.47 -16.74
N ALA A 386 -1.09 -10.77 -15.56
CA ALA A 386 -1.69 -9.79 -14.67
C ALA A 386 -0.64 -8.83 -14.06
N ILE A 387 0.59 -9.31 -13.80
CA ILE A 387 1.67 -8.46 -13.25
C ILE A 387 2.03 -7.35 -14.24
N GLU A 388 2.04 -7.67 -15.54
CA GLU A 388 2.25 -6.66 -16.57
C GLU A 388 1.20 -5.56 -16.52
N GLN A 389 -0.07 -5.90 -16.28
CA GLN A 389 -1.16 -4.93 -16.22
C GLN A 389 -1.09 -4.08 -14.95
N ASP A 390 -0.80 -4.69 -13.81
CA ASP A 390 -0.80 -4.06 -12.49
C ASP A 390 0.43 -3.16 -12.29
N ALA A 391 1.60 -3.53 -12.84
CA ALA A 391 2.84 -2.79 -12.70
C ALA A 391 2.78 -1.42 -13.40
N ASP A 392 3.30 -0.40 -12.75
CA ASP A 392 3.44 0.95 -13.32
C ASP A 392 4.70 1.05 -14.17
N VAL A 393 5.76 0.36 -13.77
CA VAL A 393 7.04 0.27 -14.48
C VAL A 393 7.45 -1.20 -14.60
N VAL A 394 7.87 -1.59 -15.80
CA VAL A 394 8.45 -2.93 -16.06
C VAL A 394 9.81 -2.74 -16.68
N MET A 395 10.82 -3.30 -16.02
CA MET A 395 12.21 -3.28 -16.47
C MET A 395 12.74 -4.70 -16.68
N PHE A 396 13.49 -4.89 -17.76
CA PHE A 396 14.22 -6.12 -18.03
C PHE A 396 15.72 -5.89 -17.92
N LEU A 397 16.42 -6.87 -17.35
CA LEU A 397 17.88 -6.89 -17.39
C LEU A 397 18.35 -7.86 -18.47
N TYR A 398 19.24 -7.38 -19.34
CA TYR A 398 19.81 -8.17 -20.40
C TYR A 398 21.31 -7.93 -20.48
N ARG A 399 22.06 -8.98 -20.69
CA ARG A 399 23.51 -8.93 -20.87
C ARG A 399 23.87 -9.76 -22.08
N ASP A 400 24.34 -9.07 -23.13
CA ASP A 400 24.71 -9.72 -24.39
C ASP A 400 25.95 -10.64 -24.23
N ASP A 401 26.93 -10.24 -23.42
CA ASP A 401 28.15 -11.00 -23.11
C ASP A 401 27.90 -12.35 -22.43
N TYR A 402 26.73 -12.54 -21.84
CA TYR A 402 26.32 -13.82 -21.25
C TYR A 402 25.97 -14.86 -22.31
N TYR A 403 25.31 -14.43 -23.39
CA TYR A 403 24.88 -15.30 -24.49
C TYR A 403 25.92 -15.39 -25.60
N HIS A 404 26.61 -14.29 -25.90
CA HIS A 404 27.57 -14.16 -26.99
C HIS A 404 28.95 -13.79 -26.43
N LYS A 405 29.89 -14.77 -26.41
CA LYS A 405 31.26 -14.55 -25.89
C LYS A 405 32.06 -13.54 -26.67
N ASP A 406 31.71 -13.33 -27.96
CA ASP A 406 32.35 -12.39 -28.88
C ASP A 406 31.64 -11.04 -28.96
N SER A 407 30.72 -10.78 -28.01
CA SER A 407 29.98 -9.52 -27.92
C SER A 407 30.93 -8.32 -27.81
N GLU A 408 30.61 -7.24 -28.53
CA GLU A 408 31.27 -5.94 -28.38
C GLU A 408 30.91 -5.24 -27.06
N ASP A 409 29.79 -5.61 -26.47
CA ASP A 409 29.23 -5.02 -25.25
C ASP A 409 29.64 -5.80 -23.97
N LYS A 410 30.91 -6.22 -23.87
CA LYS A 410 31.43 -6.94 -22.71
C LYS A 410 31.30 -6.11 -21.44
N GLY A 411 30.73 -6.72 -20.38
CA GLY A 411 30.52 -6.09 -19.11
C GLY A 411 29.43 -5.01 -19.11
N ILE A 412 28.62 -4.91 -20.17
CA ILE A 412 27.46 -4.02 -20.22
C ILE A 412 26.19 -4.79 -19.90
N CYS A 413 25.38 -4.21 -19.04
CA CYS A 413 24.01 -4.66 -18.76
C CYS A 413 23.04 -3.61 -19.28
N GLU A 414 22.14 -4.03 -20.12
CA GLU A 414 21.01 -3.22 -20.57
C GLU A 414 19.86 -3.32 -19.56
N VAL A 415 19.41 -2.17 -19.06
CA VAL A 415 18.15 -2.04 -18.31
C VAL A 415 17.11 -1.54 -19.31
N ILE A 416 16.25 -2.45 -19.77
CA ILE A 416 15.24 -2.18 -20.78
C ILE A 416 13.94 -1.80 -20.05
N ILE A 417 13.56 -0.51 -20.09
CA ILE A 417 12.27 -0.04 -19.59
C ILE A 417 11.22 -0.37 -20.67
N ALA A 418 10.54 -1.50 -20.49
CA ALA A 418 9.58 -2.01 -21.47
C ALA A 418 8.16 -1.45 -21.28
N LYS A 419 7.85 -1.01 -20.06
CA LYS A 419 6.59 -0.34 -19.73
C LYS A 419 6.87 0.74 -18.70
N GLN A 420 6.24 1.90 -18.89
CA GLN A 420 6.20 2.99 -17.92
C GLN A 420 4.90 3.78 -18.12
N ARG A 421 4.10 3.94 -17.03
CA ARG A 421 2.82 4.67 -17.15
C ARG A 421 3.01 6.18 -17.28
N ASN A 422 4.01 6.72 -16.60
CA ASN A 422 4.20 8.17 -16.46
C ASN A 422 5.56 8.62 -17.03
N GLY A 423 6.05 8.00 -18.10
CA GLY A 423 7.33 8.39 -18.70
C GLY A 423 7.67 7.59 -19.97
N PRO A 424 8.83 7.86 -20.58
CA PRO A 424 9.25 7.20 -21.80
C PRO A 424 9.76 5.78 -21.53
N ILE A 425 9.53 4.89 -22.46
CA ILE A 425 10.22 3.59 -22.54
C ILE A 425 11.60 3.77 -23.18
N GLY A 426 12.51 2.82 -22.99
CA GLY A 426 13.83 2.84 -23.62
C GLY A 426 14.83 1.98 -22.85
N THR A 427 16.09 2.05 -23.28
CA THR A 427 17.18 1.27 -22.68
C THR A 427 18.16 2.20 -21.97
N VAL A 428 18.69 1.74 -20.85
CA VAL A 428 19.77 2.36 -20.08
C VAL A 428 20.90 1.34 -19.97
N ASN A 429 22.13 1.75 -20.27
CA ASN A 429 23.30 0.90 -20.16
C ASN A 429 24.01 1.10 -18.83
N LEU A 430 24.31 0.01 -18.14
CA LEU A 430 25.09 -0.01 -16.90
C LEU A 430 26.33 -0.89 -17.10
N ALA A 431 27.44 -0.50 -16.48
CA ALA A 431 28.61 -1.36 -16.44
C ALA A 431 28.51 -2.37 -15.29
N TRP A 432 28.79 -3.64 -15.59
CA TRP A 432 28.78 -4.73 -14.64
C TRP A 432 30.20 -5.05 -14.14
N LEU A 433 30.39 -5.01 -12.83
CA LEU A 433 31.64 -5.34 -12.16
C LEU A 433 31.47 -6.67 -11.43
N PRO A 434 31.84 -7.81 -12.06
CA PRO A 434 31.56 -9.14 -11.52
C PRO A 434 32.28 -9.43 -10.19
N ASP A 435 33.48 -8.88 -10.00
CA ASP A 435 34.29 -9.08 -8.79
C ASP A 435 33.61 -8.57 -7.53
N TYR A 436 32.83 -7.52 -7.65
CA TYR A 436 32.11 -6.85 -6.56
C TYR A 436 30.60 -7.09 -6.60
N THR A 437 30.11 -7.84 -7.60
CA THR A 437 28.68 -7.99 -7.89
C THR A 437 27.94 -6.64 -7.96
N LYS A 438 28.58 -5.64 -8.58
CA LYS A 438 28.14 -4.24 -8.58
C LYS A 438 27.83 -3.76 -9.99
N PHE A 439 26.74 -2.97 -10.13
CA PHE A 439 26.46 -2.17 -11.31
C PHE A 439 26.90 -0.73 -11.05
N VAL A 440 27.44 -0.08 -12.10
CA VAL A 440 27.80 1.34 -12.07
C VAL A 440 27.28 2.04 -13.33
N ASN A 441 27.15 3.35 -13.28
CA ASN A 441 26.82 4.13 -14.46
C ASN A 441 27.84 3.88 -15.55
N ALA A 442 27.40 3.54 -16.76
CA ALA A 442 28.30 3.44 -17.91
C ALA A 442 28.70 4.84 -18.38
N GLU A 443 29.97 5.03 -18.72
CA GLU A 443 30.38 6.27 -19.38
C GLU A 443 29.71 6.34 -20.76
N PRO A 444 29.17 7.52 -21.16
CA PRO A 444 28.63 7.67 -22.50
C PRO A 444 29.75 7.37 -23.50
N ARG A 445 29.52 6.44 -24.45
CA ARG A 445 30.44 6.23 -25.58
C ARG A 445 30.58 7.58 -26.29
N ARG A 446 31.78 8.11 -26.31
CA ARG A 446 32.12 9.25 -27.19
C ARG A 446 32.09 8.68 -28.61
N GLU A 447 31.05 9.03 -29.38
CA GLU A 447 31.03 8.81 -30.82
C GLU A 447 32.14 9.60 -31.52
#